data_9f2639748d205423b9836c34ae0aa493
#
_entry.id   9f2639748d205423b9836c34ae0aa493
#
_cell.length_a   1.000
_cell.length_b   1.000
_cell.length_c   1.000
_cell.angle_alpha   90.00
_cell.angle_beta   90.00
_cell.angle_gamma   90.00
#
_symmetry.space_group_name_H-M   'P 1'
#
loop_
_entity.id
_entity.type
_entity.pdbx_description
1 polymer ?
#
loop_
_entity_poly.entity_id
_entity_poly.type
_entity_poly.pdbx_seq_one_letter_code
_entity_poly.pdbx_strand_id
1 'polypeptide(L)'
;MANPSPQEIRALANDKGELALRVVPGAKIERAAIENGALKLWTRTEPEDGKATKAVLAQLAKLLGIAARDIELVSGATSREKRVRIDG
;
A
#
# COMPACT_ATOMS: atom_id res chain seq x y z
N MET A 1 -0.59 -15.85 -8.81
CA MET A 1 -1.94 -15.34 -8.51
C MET A 1 -2.03 -13.87 -8.84
N ALA A 2 -3.19 -13.45 -9.29
CA ALA A 2 -3.39 -12.06 -9.65
C ALA A 2 -3.47 -11.16 -8.41
N ASN A 3 -2.99 -9.93 -8.53
CA ASN A 3 -3.15 -8.93 -7.49
C ASN A 3 -4.63 -8.53 -7.39
N PRO A 4 -5.05 -8.01 -6.23
CA PRO A 4 -6.41 -7.47 -6.10
C PRO A 4 -6.68 -6.37 -7.13
N SER A 5 -7.93 -6.25 -7.54
CA SER A 5 -8.33 -5.18 -8.47
C SER A 5 -8.38 -3.83 -7.73
N PRO A 6 -8.34 -2.70 -8.47
CA PRO A 6 -8.54 -1.40 -7.84
C PRO A 6 -9.81 -1.31 -7.01
N GLN A 7 -10.89 -1.92 -7.50
CA GLN A 7 -12.17 -1.92 -6.79
C GLN A 7 -12.09 -2.68 -5.47
N GLU A 8 -11.43 -3.82 -5.47
CA GLU A 8 -11.24 -4.60 -4.25
C GLU A 8 -10.40 -3.85 -3.22
N ILE A 9 -9.36 -3.15 -3.68
CA ILE A 9 -8.51 -2.36 -2.79
C ILE A 9 -9.30 -1.20 -2.21
N ARG A 10 -10.05 -0.48 -3.05
CA ARG A 10 -10.85 0.66 -2.59
C ARG A 10 -11.94 0.25 -1.61
N ALA A 11 -12.45 -0.98 -1.72
CA ALA A 11 -13.45 -1.50 -0.80
C ALA A 11 -12.92 -1.65 0.63
N LEU A 12 -11.60 -1.67 0.81
CA LEU A 12 -10.98 -1.72 2.14
C LEU A 12 -10.97 -0.36 2.83
N ALA A 13 -11.15 0.72 2.06
CA ALA A 13 -11.08 2.07 2.61
C ALA A 13 -12.33 2.39 3.43
N ASN A 14 -12.12 3.16 4.51
CA ASN A 14 -13.22 3.65 5.33
C ASN A 14 -13.85 4.89 4.70
N ASP A 15 -14.80 5.53 5.43
CA ASP A 15 -15.51 6.70 4.95
C ASP A 15 -14.59 7.89 4.65
N LYS A 16 -13.42 7.90 5.24
CA LYS A 16 -12.42 8.97 5.02
C LYS A 16 -11.46 8.65 3.87
N GLY A 17 -11.65 7.52 3.20
CA GLY A 17 -10.75 7.09 2.15
C GLY A 17 -9.45 6.48 2.66
N GLU A 18 -9.39 6.14 3.94
CA GLU A 18 -8.20 5.55 4.56
C GLU A 18 -8.26 4.04 4.55
N LEU A 19 -7.13 3.41 4.27
CA LEU A 19 -7.03 1.97 4.34
C LEU A 19 -5.74 1.55 5.03
N ALA A 20 -5.79 0.37 5.64
CA ALA A 20 -4.63 -0.19 6.33
C ALA A 20 -3.78 -0.97 5.34
N LEU A 21 -2.46 -0.76 5.44
CA LEU A 21 -1.47 -1.50 4.65
C LEU A 21 -0.57 -2.28 5.60
N ARG A 22 -0.20 -3.48 5.17
CA ARG A 22 0.83 -4.24 5.84
C ARG A 22 1.94 -4.52 4.83
N VAL A 23 3.16 -4.12 5.17
CA VAL A 23 4.29 -4.17 4.24
C VAL A 23 5.24 -5.30 4.60
N VAL A 24 5.62 -6.08 3.60
CA VAL A 24 6.65 -7.09 3.73
C VAL A 24 7.84 -6.64 2.86
N PRO A 25 8.84 -5.98 3.48
CA PRO A 25 10.00 -5.50 2.71
C PRO A 25 10.96 -6.64 2.40
N GLY A 26 11.87 -6.38 1.46
CA GLY A 26 12.90 -7.36 1.11
C GLY A 26 12.38 -8.62 0.44
N ALA A 27 11.20 -8.56 -0.17
CA ALA A 27 10.62 -9.70 -0.89
C ALA A 27 11.33 -9.89 -2.23
N LYS A 28 11.31 -11.11 -2.73
CA LYS A 28 11.92 -11.41 -4.02
C LYS A 28 11.13 -10.86 -5.18
N ILE A 29 9.82 -10.79 -5.04
CA ILE A 29 8.93 -10.23 -6.07
C ILE A 29 7.91 -9.32 -5.41
N GLU A 30 7.45 -8.33 -6.16
CA GLU A 30 6.38 -7.44 -5.71
C GLU A 30 5.03 -8.11 -5.93
N ARG A 31 4.16 -8.07 -4.93
CA ARG A 31 2.80 -8.60 -5.05
C ARG A 31 1.91 -7.95 -4.01
N ALA A 32 0.62 -8.19 -4.12
CA ALA A 32 -0.36 -7.68 -3.19
C ALA A 32 -1.42 -8.73 -2.91
N ALA A 33 -1.99 -8.71 -1.71
CA ALA A 33 -3.10 -9.57 -1.33
C ALA A 33 -3.93 -8.88 -0.25
N ILE A 34 -5.20 -9.24 -0.14
CA ILE A 34 -6.07 -8.73 0.89
C ILE A 34 -6.13 -9.77 2.00
N GLU A 35 -5.79 -9.36 3.23
CA GLU A 35 -5.83 -10.22 4.41
C GLU A 35 -6.35 -9.44 5.60
N ASN A 36 -7.32 -9.99 6.29
CA ASN A 36 -7.85 -9.43 7.55
C ASN A 36 -8.26 -7.95 7.44
N GLY A 37 -8.88 -7.58 6.33
CA GLY A 37 -9.34 -6.21 6.12
C GLY A 37 -8.24 -5.21 5.77
N ALA A 38 -7.03 -5.68 5.53
CA ALA A 38 -5.89 -4.83 5.16
C ALA A 38 -5.30 -5.29 3.83
N LEU A 39 -4.61 -4.39 3.16
CA LEU A 39 -3.88 -4.72 1.95
C LEU A 39 -2.45 -5.06 2.32
N LYS A 40 -2.04 -6.28 2.06
CA LYS A 40 -0.68 -6.72 2.29
C LYS A 40 0.13 -6.53 1.01
N LEU A 41 1.26 -5.84 1.14
CA LEU A 41 2.13 -5.52 0.00
C LEU A 41 3.51 -6.10 0.22
N TRP A 42 3.96 -6.92 -0.70
CA TRP A 42 5.34 -7.40 -0.74
C TRP A 42 6.13 -6.47 -1.64
N THR A 43 7.19 -5.88 -1.08
CA THR A 43 8.06 -4.96 -1.83
C THR A 43 9.49 -5.47 -1.81
N ARG A 44 10.20 -5.24 -2.90
CA ARG A 44 11.61 -5.62 -3.02
C ARG A 44 12.53 -4.63 -2.31
N THR A 45 12.03 -3.46 -1.98
CA THR A 45 12.81 -2.40 -1.35
C THR A 45 13.11 -2.74 0.11
N GLU A 46 14.35 -2.55 0.51
CA GLU A 46 14.74 -2.72 1.91
C GLU A 46 14.16 -1.61 2.78
N PRO A 47 13.87 -1.87 4.06
CA PRO A 47 13.27 -0.88 4.96
C PRO A 47 14.31 0.12 5.47
N GLU A 48 14.76 1.04 4.63
CA GLU A 48 15.75 2.05 4.98
C GLU A 48 15.20 3.46 4.80
N ASP A 49 15.25 4.27 5.86
CA ASP A 49 15.05 5.73 5.83
C ASP A 49 13.90 6.23 4.94
N GLY A 50 12.75 5.60 5.04
CA GLY A 50 11.59 6.00 4.28
C GLY A 50 11.56 5.54 2.82
N LYS A 51 12.60 4.87 2.34
CA LYS A 51 12.62 4.36 0.96
C LYS A 51 11.50 3.34 0.74
N ALA A 52 11.26 2.49 1.74
CA ALA A 52 10.20 1.50 1.65
C ALA A 52 8.82 2.18 1.56
N THR A 53 8.64 3.30 2.24
CA THR A 53 7.38 4.05 2.17
C THR A 53 7.12 4.57 0.77
N LYS A 54 8.13 5.17 0.13
CA LYS A 54 7.98 5.64 -1.26
C LYS A 54 7.69 4.49 -2.21
N ALA A 55 8.38 3.37 -2.04
CA ALA A 55 8.16 2.19 -2.87
C ALA A 55 6.75 1.64 -2.70
N VAL A 56 6.25 1.62 -1.47
CA VAL A 56 4.90 1.16 -1.16
C VAL A 56 3.85 2.07 -1.80
N LEU A 57 4.02 3.38 -1.67
CA LEU A 57 3.07 4.32 -2.26
C LEU A 57 3.07 4.21 -3.78
N ALA A 58 4.24 4.06 -4.39
CA ALA A 58 4.34 3.88 -5.84
C ALA A 58 3.69 2.57 -6.29
N GLN A 59 3.92 1.51 -5.55
CA GLN A 59 3.32 0.20 -5.84
C GLN A 59 1.80 0.25 -5.74
N LEU A 60 1.29 0.89 -4.69
CA LEU A 60 -0.14 1.04 -4.48
C LEU A 60 -0.77 1.90 -5.60
N ALA A 61 -0.12 3.00 -5.95
CA ALA A 61 -0.59 3.86 -7.04
C ALA A 61 -0.71 3.09 -8.35
N LYS A 62 0.28 2.26 -8.63
CA LYS A 62 0.29 1.43 -9.83
C LYS A 62 -0.87 0.43 -9.82
N LEU A 63 -1.13 -0.19 -8.67
CA LEU A 63 -2.23 -1.13 -8.51
C LEU A 63 -3.60 -0.45 -8.70
N LEU A 64 -3.70 0.81 -8.28
CA LEU A 64 -4.95 1.58 -8.37
C LEU A 64 -5.09 2.32 -9.69
N GLY A 65 -4.02 2.45 -10.47
CA GLY A 65 -4.05 3.20 -11.71
C GLY A 65 -4.12 4.71 -11.52
N ILE A 66 -3.53 5.22 -10.41
CA ILE A 66 -3.53 6.64 -10.08
C ILE A 66 -2.09 7.10 -9.84
N ALA A 67 -1.90 8.40 -9.67
CA ALA A 67 -0.58 8.95 -9.36
C ALA A 67 -0.25 8.72 -7.89
N ALA A 68 1.03 8.50 -7.59
CA ALA A 68 1.47 8.31 -6.20
C ALA A 68 1.16 9.53 -5.33
N ARG A 69 1.16 10.73 -5.90
CA ARG A 69 0.83 11.96 -5.19
C ARG A 69 -0.63 12.01 -4.71
N ASP A 70 -1.48 11.15 -5.25
CA ASP A 70 -2.89 11.06 -4.84
C ASP A 70 -3.07 10.14 -3.64
N ILE A 71 -1.97 9.60 -3.12
CA ILE A 71 -1.99 8.75 -1.94
C ILE A 71 -1.19 9.44 -0.85
N GLU A 72 -1.82 9.63 0.31
CA GLU A 72 -1.19 10.29 1.45
C GLU A 72 -0.93 9.27 2.56
N LEU A 73 0.29 9.27 3.09
CA LEU A 73 0.61 8.46 4.26
C LEU A 73 0.06 9.15 5.49
N VAL A 74 -0.88 8.50 6.17
CA VAL A 74 -1.51 9.03 7.37
C VAL A 74 -0.70 8.67 8.62
N SER A 75 -0.21 7.42 8.69
CA SER A 75 0.58 6.98 9.85
C SER A 75 1.46 5.80 9.46
N GLY A 76 2.42 5.48 10.33
CA GLY A 76 3.25 4.30 10.18
C GLY A 76 4.45 4.48 9.25
N ALA A 77 5.02 5.68 9.14
CA ALA A 77 6.15 5.95 8.23
C ALA A 77 7.32 4.99 8.45
N THR A 78 7.58 4.61 9.69
CA THR A 78 8.69 3.72 10.04
C THR A 78 8.23 2.33 10.45
N SER A 79 6.96 2.02 10.27
CA SER A 79 6.35 0.75 10.66
C SER A 79 6.01 -0.08 9.43
N ARG A 80 5.94 -1.40 9.62
CA ARG A 80 5.42 -2.30 8.59
C ARG A 80 3.91 -2.20 8.44
N GLU A 81 3.24 -1.67 9.45
CA GLU A 81 1.82 -1.39 9.40
C GLU A 81 1.63 0.09 9.14
N LYS A 82 1.00 0.41 8.03
CA LYS A 82 0.81 1.79 7.59
C LYS A 82 -0.66 2.06 7.36
N ARG A 83 -1.03 3.33 7.44
CA ARG A 83 -2.36 3.77 7.05
C ARG A 83 -2.19 4.87 6.00
N VAL A 84 -2.91 4.74 4.91
CA VAL A 84 -2.86 5.71 3.82
C VAL A 84 -4.27 6.19 3.49
N ARG A 85 -4.35 7.38 2.92
CA ARG A 85 -5.59 7.93 2.39
C ARG A 85 -5.45 8.09 0.89
N ILE A 86 -6.47 7.66 0.17
CA ILE A 86 -6.50 7.75 -1.28
C ILE A 86 -7.38 8.93 -1.67
N ASP A 87 -6.80 9.89 -2.38
CA ASP A 87 -7.50 11.04 -2.94
C ASP A 87 -7.71 10.78 -4.43
N GLY A 88 -8.89 10.60 -4.83
CA GLY A 88 -9.16 10.35 -6.24
C GLY A 88 -10.10 9.15 -6.50
#